data_55c6d683c888081bb73736a2e23f0818
#
_entry.id   55c6d683c888081bb73736a2e23f0818
#
_cell.length_a   1.000
_cell.length_b   1.000
_cell.length_c   1.000
_cell.angle_alpha   90.00
_cell.angle_beta   90.00
_cell.angle_gamma   90.00
#
_symmetry.space_group_name_H-M   'P 1'
#
loop_
_entity.id
_entity.type
_entity.pdbx_description
1 polymer ?
#
loop_
_entity_poly.entity_id
_entity_poly.type
_entity_poly.pdbx_seq_one_letter_code
_entity_poly.pdbx_strand_id
1 'polypeptide(L)'
;MTTILLVTLAVCFLAQSLLEGMKLGGWVLDWLALSAYGLAHGRVFQLITFQFLHGGIMHLLMNMIGLYFFGRAIEERLGRIGMLKLYLTSGVVGGLLQVALAFAFPDNEVFGTTTLGASAGVFGLIAAFATSAPDQPITLLVFFFLPVTFKARVLLIIEACIALAGVLGPLLPNRVFVSHIAHGAHLGGMLTGIAWIKWGMMPRLSLNLWPSFLRRRQSRREPARIAPKRASRGASRKTEEVPPAEFISREVDPILEKISAHGIHSLTERERQILEAARSKMARR
;
A
#
# COMPACT_ATOMS: atom_id res chain seq x y z
N MET A 1 -1.23 2.48 8.19
CA MET A 1 -0.45 1.22 8.22
C MET A 1 0.98 1.48 7.76
N THR A 2 1.18 2.24 6.70
CA THR A 2 2.50 2.63 6.20
C THR A 2 3.42 3.15 7.30
N THR A 3 2.95 4.10 8.14
CA THR A 3 3.75 4.62 9.27
C THR A 3 4.13 3.53 10.28
N ILE A 4 3.23 2.57 10.54
CA ILE A 4 3.53 1.45 11.46
C ILE A 4 4.64 0.58 10.85
N LEU A 5 4.56 0.24 9.57
CA LEU A 5 5.61 -0.54 8.90
C LEU A 5 6.95 0.20 8.91
N LEU A 6 6.97 1.51 8.61
CA LEU A 6 8.19 2.32 8.65
C LEU A 6 8.86 2.28 10.03
N VAL A 7 8.06 2.47 11.10
CA VAL A 7 8.57 2.38 12.48
C VAL A 7 9.05 0.97 12.79
N THR A 8 8.30 -0.07 12.37
CA THR A 8 8.71 -1.46 12.58
C THR A 8 10.04 -1.78 11.90
N LEU A 9 10.23 -1.35 10.64
CA LEU A 9 11.49 -1.55 9.92
C LEU A 9 12.67 -0.85 10.62
N ALA A 10 12.48 0.39 11.08
CA ALA A 10 13.50 1.12 11.81
C ALA A 10 13.87 0.44 13.15
N VAL A 11 12.87 -0.01 13.91
CA VAL A 11 13.08 -0.74 15.18
C VAL A 11 13.77 -2.08 14.93
N CYS A 12 13.34 -2.84 13.92
CA CYS A 12 13.98 -4.11 13.56
C CYS A 12 15.44 -3.91 13.15
N PHE A 13 15.75 -2.88 12.38
CA PHE A 13 17.12 -2.56 11.97
C PHE A 13 18.00 -2.15 13.16
N LEU A 14 17.48 -1.35 14.08
CA LEU A 14 18.20 -1.00 15.31
C LEU A 14 18.48 -2.24 16.16
N ALA A 15 17.50 -3.13 16.33
CA ALA A 15 17.68 -4.38 17.05
C ALA A 15 18.71 -5.28 16.34
N GLN A 16 18.64 -5.41 15.01
CA GLN A 16 19.63 -6.15 14.22
C GLN A 16 21.03 -5.60 14.41
N SER A 17 21.22 -4.26 14.33
CA SER A 17 22.52 -3.61 14.50
C SER A 17 23.09 -3.78 15.91
N LEU A 18 22.24 -3.77 16.95
CA LEU A 18 22.65 -4.04 18.33
C LEU A 18 23.13 -5.49 18.48
N LEU A 19 22.39 -6.46 17.93
CA LEU A 19 22.76 -7.87 17.97
C LEU A 19 24.04 -8.13 17.16
N GLU A 20 24.26 -7.43 16.08
CA GLU A 20 25.50 -7.49 15.30
C GLU A 20 26.69 -6.98 16.12
N GLY A 21 26.54 -5.87 16.83
CA GLY A 21 27.54 -5.34 17.79
C GLY A 21 27.84 -6.33 18.93
N MET A 22 26.88 -7.16 19.33
CA MET A 22 27.05 -8.24 20.30
C MET A 22 27.62 -9.54 19.70
N LYS A 23 28.04 -9.54 18.44
CA LYS A 23 28.53 -10.70 17.65
C LYS A 23 27.46 -11.80 17.41
N LEU A 24 26.20 -11.46 17.52
CA LEU A 24 25.05 -12.35 17.25
C LEU A 24 24.47 -12.16 15.84
N GLY A 25 25.06 -11.27 15.02
CA GLY A 25 24.56 -10.97 13.67
C GLY A 25 24.47 -12.20 12.77
N GLY A 26 25.47 -13.06 12.79
CA GLY A 26 25.45 -14.33 12.03
C GLY A 26 24.26 -15.22 12.40
N TRP A 27 23.95 -15.34 13.68
CA TRP A 27 22.79 -16.08 14.16
C TRP A 27 21.48 -15.46 13.69
N VAL A 28 21.36 -14.12 13.75
CA VAL A 28 20.18 -13.39 13.27
C VAL A 28 19.94 -13.67 11.78
N LEU A 29 20.98 -13.59 10.96
CA LEU A 29 20.87 -13.84 9.52
C LEU A 29 20.54 -15.30 9.23
N ASP A 30 21.19 -16.26 9.88
CA ASP A 30 20.92 -17.70 9.68
C ASP A 30 19.47 -18.07 10.01
N TRP A 31 18.90 -17.50 11.08
CA TRP A 31 17.56 -17.84 11.51
C TRP A 31 16.47 -17.03 10.83
N LEU A 32 16.65 -15.73 10.58
CA LEU A 32 15.57 -14.82 10.20
C LEU A 32 15.63 -14.38 8.73
N ALA A 33 16.80 -14.40 8.08
CA ALA A 33 16.90 -14.13 6.66
C ALA A 33 16.49 -15.34 5.82
N LEU A 34 15.97 -15.10 4.62
CA LEU A 34 15.44 -16.16 3.76
C LEU A 34 16.57 -16.87 3.02
N SER A 35 16.61 -18.18 3.11
CA SER A 35 17.54 -19.02 2.38
C SER A 35 16.87 -20.32 1.88
N ALA A 36 17.38 -20.87 0.77
CA ALA A 36 16.96 -22.16 0.25
C ALA A 36 17.17 -23.26 1.30
N TYR A 37 18.33 -23.21 2.01
CA TYR A 37 18.61 -24.13 3.11
C TYR A 37 17.56 -24.04 4.23
N GLY A 38 17.26 -22.83 4.70
CA GLY A 38 16.27 -22.63 5.78
C GLY A 38 14.90 -23.18 5.40
N LEU A 39 14.43 -22.89 4.19
CA LEU A 39 13.13 -23.39 3.71
C LEU A 39 13.11 -24.92 3.60
N ALA A 40 14.17 -25.54 3.08
CA ALA A 40 14.30 -26.98 3.00
C ALA A 40 14.27 -27.67 4.38
N HIS A 41 14.67 -26.95 5.43
CA HIS A 41 14.65 -27.43 6.83
C HIS A 41 13.42 -26.96 7.61
N GLY A 42 12.35 -26.53 6.91
CA GLY A 42 11.06 -26.18 7.52
C GLY A 42 11.00 -24.80 8.17
N ARG A 43 11.98 -23.91 7.98
CA ARG A 43 11.99 -22.54 8.51
C ARG A 43 11.09 -21.63 7.67
N VAL A 44 9.81 -22.02 7.47
CA VAL A 44 8.84 -21.29 6.64
C VAL A 44 8.58 -19.85 7.10
N PHE A 45 8.81 -19.55 8.39
CA PHE A 45 8.70 -18.22 8.95
C PHE A 45 9.68 -17.23 8.30
N GLN A 46 10.78 -17.71 7.70
CA GLN A 46 11.73 -16.89 6.96
C GLN A 46 11.05 -16.12 5.79
N LEU A 47 9.96 -16.64 5.21
CA LEU A 47 9.17 -15.94 4.19
C LEU A 47 8.54 -14.62 4.68
N ILE A 48 8.44 -14.46 5.99
CA ILE A 48 7.93 -13.22 6.61
C ILE A 48 9.07 -12.42 7.23
N THR A 49 9.95 -13.07 8.01
CA THR A 49 10.96 -12.37 8.81
C THR A 49 12.01 -11.66 7.96
N PHE A 50 12.39 -12.22 6.82
CA PHE A 50 13.39 -11.61 5.94
C PHE A 50 13.02 -10.19 5.47
N GLN A 51 11.72 -9.91 5.37
CA GLN A 51 11.18 -8.62 4.93
C GLN A 51 11.47 -7.47 5.93
N PHE A 52 11.88 -7.81 7.14
CA PHE A 52 12.17 -6.85 8.22
C PHE A 52 13.66 -6.65 8.48
N LEU A 53 14.53 -7.45 7.86
CA LEU A 53 15.98 -7.33 7.97
C LEU A 53 16.56 -6.46 6.85
N HIS A 54 17.69 -5.81 7.11
CA HIS A 54 18.34 -4.98 6.09
C HIS A 54 19.87 -5.11 6.16
N GLY A 55 20.51 -5.14 4.98
CA GLY A 55 21.97 -5.29 4.83
C GLY A 55 22.77 -4.00 5.07
N GLY A 56 22.13 -2.92 5.53
CA GLY A 56 22.78 -1.64 5.84
C GLY A 56 21.81 -0.47 5.78
N ILE A 57 22.28 0.68 6.28
CA ILE A 57 21.44 1.90 6.42
C ILE A 57 20.91 2.41 5.08
N MET A 58 21.71 2.36 4.01
CA MET A 58 21.26 2.81 2.69
C MET A 58 20.20 1.90 2.11
N HIS A 59 20.32 0.58 2.32
CA HIS A 59 19.32 -0.41 1.92
C HIS A 59 17.99 -0.17 2.66
N LEU A 60 18.05 0.07 3.97
CA LEU A 60 16.86 0.45 4.76
C LEU A 60 16.24 1.75 4.23
N LEU A 61 17.05 2.79 4.04
CA LEU A 61 16.58 4.12 3.62
C LEU A 61 15.83 4.05 2.27
N MET A 62 16.40 3.35 1.28
CA MET A 62 15.75 3.19 -0.03
C MET A 62 14.41 2.47 0.09
N ASN A 63 14.34 1.41 0.88
CA ASN A 63 13.08 0.70 1.16
C ASN A 63 12.06 1.60 1.87
N MET A 64 12.50 2.38 2.86
CA MET A 64 11.61 3.30 3.60
C MET A 64 11.06 4.41 2.70
N ILE A 65 11.89 4.96 1.79
CA ILE A 65 11.44 5.96 0.81
C ILE A 65 10.37 5.35 -0.11
N GLY A 66 10.63 4.20 -0.71
CA GLY A 66 9.66 3.51 -1.56
C GLY A 66 8.36 3.17 -0.80
N LEU A 67 8.48 2.63 0.40
CA LEU A 67 7.34 2.32 1.26
C LEU A 67 6.55 3.57 1.65
N TYR A 68 7.22 4.68 1.96
CA TYR A 68 6.56 5.94 2.33
C TYR A 68 5.69 6.46 1.18
N PHE A 69 6.23 6.59 -0.02
CA PHE A 69 5.49 7.18 -1.15
C PHE A 69 4.44 6.20 -1.70
N PHE A 70 4.85 5.01 -2.09
CA PHE A 70 3.95 4.05 -2.72
C PHE A 70 3.04 3.34 -1.74
N GLY A 71 3.52 3.07 -0.52
CA GLY A 71 2.71 2.50 0.55
C GLY A 71 1.56 3.42 0.94
N ARG A 72 1.79 4.74 1.06
CA ARG A 72 0.71 5.71 1.33
C ARG A 72 -0.29 5.77 0.18
N ALA A 73 0.19 5.88 -1.06
CA ALA A 73 -0.69 5.94 -2.22
C ALA A 73 -1.58 4.68 -2.34
N ILE A 74 -1.04 3.51 -2.05
CA ILE A 74 -1.79 2.26 -2.03
C ILE A 74 -2.69 2.13 -0.79
N GLU A 75 -2.25 2.61 0.38
CA GLU A 75 -3.08 2.65 1.59
C GLU A 75 -4.33 3.51 1.41
N GLU A 76 -4.23 4.63 0.70
CA GLU A 76 -5.36 5.50 0.35
C GLU A 76 -6.37 4.79 -0.57
N ARG A 77 -5.91 3.91 -1.46
CA ARG A 77 -6.77 3.19 -2.43
C ARG A 77 -7.36 1.90 -1.88
N LEU A 78 -6.56 1.08 -1.21
CA LEU A 78 -6.94 -0.25 -0.74
C LEU A 78 -7.25 -0.30 0.76
N GLY A 79 -7.10 0.81 1.47
CA GLY A 79 -7.17 0.87 2.92
C GLY A 79 -5.96 0.20 3.61
N ARG A 80 -5.88 0.36 4.93
CA ARG A 80 -4.77 -0.11 5.75
C ARG A 80 -4.47 -1.60 5.61
N ILE A 81 -5.52 -2.41 5.67
CA ILE A 81 -5.40 -3.87 5.62
C ILE A 81 -5.09 -4.36 4.21
N GLY A 82 -5.68 -3.73 3.17
CA GLY A 82 -5.40 -4.05 1.77
C GLY A 82 -3.92 -3.81 1.43
N MET A 83 -3.38 -2.67 1.82
CA MET A 83 -1.95 -2.34 1.63
C MET A 83 -1.04 -3.33 2.36
N LEU A 84 -1.31 -3.64 3.63
CA LEU A 84 -0.51 -4.59 4.40
C LEU A 84 -0.52 -5.99 3.78
N LYS A 85 -1.69 -6.47 3.36
CA LYS A 85 -1.82 -7.77 2.68
C LYS A 85 -1.00 -7.80 1.40
N LEU A 86 -1.12 -6.75 0.57
CA LEU A 86 -0.37 -6.65 -0.67
C LEU A 86 1.15 -6.63 -0.40
N TYR A 87 1.61 -5.83 0.56
CA TYR A 87 3.02 -5.78 0.94
C TYR A 87 3.55 -7.15 1.37
N LEU A 88 2.89 -7.80 2.33
CA LEU A 88 3.34 -9.09 2.86
C LEU A 88 3.25 -10.21 1.81
N THR A 89 2.19 -10.27 1.01
CA THR A 89 2.04 -11.29 -0.05
C THR A 89 3.07 -11.09 -1.16
N SER A 90 3.37 -9.84 -1.54
CA SER A 90 4.43 -9.53 -2.51
C SER A 90 5.79 -9.97 -1.99
N GLY A 91 6.06 -9.76 -0.70
CA GLY A 91 7.27 -10.27 -0.05
C GLY A 91 7.34 -11.80 -0.08
N VAL A 92 6.27 -12.49 0.32
CA VAL A 92 6.21 -13.96 0.34
C VAL A 92 6.40 -14.54 -1.07
N VAL A 93 5.63 -14.07 -2.06
CA VAL A 93 5.74 -14.57 -3.45
C VAL A 93 7.10 -14.25 -4.06
N GLY A 94 7.63 -13.04 -3.77
CA GLY A 94 8.98 -12.67 -4.18
C GLY A 94 10.03 -13.59 -3.57
N GLY A 95 9.95 -13.82 -2.27
CA GLY A 95 10.84 -14.75 -1.56
C GLY A 95 10.77 -16.18 -2.10
N LEU A 96 9.56 -16.67 -2.37
CA LEU A 96 9.36 -17.99 -2.99
C LEU A 96 9.99 -18.09 -4.38
N LEU A 97 9.85 -17.06 -5.21
CA LEU A 97 10.49 -17.04 -6.54
C LEU A 97 12.02 -17.05 -6.42
N GLN A 98 12.60 -16.28 -5.50
CA GLN A 98 14.04 -16.28 -5.27
C GLN A 98 14.54 -17.66 -4.84
N VAL A 99 13.85 -18.32 -3.91
CA VAL A 99 14.21 -19.66 -3.44
C VAL A 99 14.01 -20.71 -4.54
N ALA A 100 12.96 -20.57 -5.36
CA ALA A 100 12.74 -21.45 -6.52
C ALA A 100 13.90 -21.36 -7.54
N LEU A 101 14.43 -20.14 -7.78
CA LEU A 101 15.61 -19.96 -8.62
C LEU A 101 16.86 -20.61 -8.01
N ALA A 102 17.03 -20.51 -6.67
CA ALA A 102 18.15 -21.17 -5.98
C ALA A 102 18.09 -22.71 -6.10
N PHE A 103 16.89 -23.30 -6.02
CA PHE A 103 16.73 -24.73 -6.24
C PHE A 103 16.87 -25.15 -7.71
N ALA A 104 16.40 -24.31 -8.65
CA ALA A 104 16.50 -24.62 -10.08
C ALA A 104 17.94 -24.49 -10.60
N PHE A 105 18.77 -23.66 -9.97
CA PHE A 105 20.15 -23.37 -10.39
C PHE A 105 21.09 -23.45 -9.16
N PRO A 106 21.30 -24.64 -8.57
CA PRO A 106 22.03 -24.80 -7.32
C PRO A 106 23.51 -24.37 -7.40
N ASP A 107 24.11 -24.49 -8.60
CA ASP A 107 25.51 -24.09 -8.84
C ASP A 107 25.67 -22.59 -9.09
N ASN A 108 24.58 -21.83 -9.09
CA ASN A 108 24.60 -20.40 -9.29
C ASN A 108 24.64 -19.64 -7.96
N GLU A 109 25.80 -19.15 -7.58
CA GLU A 109 26.04 -18.46 -6.33
C GLU A 109 25.11 -17.25 -6.11
N VAL A 110 24.72 -16.57 -7.20
CA VAL A 110 23.83 -15.38 -7.13
C VAL A 110 22.45 -15.74 -6.59
N PHE A 111 21.90 -16.88 -6.99
CA PHE A 111 20.58 -17.32 -6.50
C PHE A 111 20.64 -17.96 -5.11
N GLY A 112 21.79 -18.58 -4.79
CA GLY A 112 22.01 -19.23 -3.50
C GLY A 112 22.25 -18.28 -2.33
N THR A 113 22.39 -16.97 -2.59
CA THR A 113 22.62 -15.99 -1.53
C THR A 113 21.43 -15.84 -0.59
N THR A 114 21.74 -15.62 0.69
CA THR A 114 20.72 -15.29 1.68
C THR A 114 20.02 -13.99 1.34
N THR A 115 18.69 -14.01 1.32
CA THR A 115 17.84 -12.88 0.94
C THR A 115 17.31 -12.16 2.17
N LEU A 116 17.39 -10.83 2.18
CA LEU A 116 16.84 -9.97 3.22
C LEU A 116 16.44 -8.60 2.65
N GLY A 117 15.44 -7.98 3.23
CA GLY A 117 14.95 -6.65 2.86
C GLY A 117 13.46 -6.59 2.60
N ALA A 118 12.90 -5.40 2.83
CA ALA A 118 11.50 -5.06 2.54
C ALA A 118 11.20 -4.95 1.04
N SER A 119 12.23 -5.00 0.19
CA SER A 119 12.17 -4.58 -1.21
C SER A 119 11.16 -5.37 -2.04
N ALA A 120 11.02 -6.68 -1.87
CA ALA A 120 10.02 -7.46 -2.60
C ALA A 120 8.59 -6.95 -2.35
N GLY A 121 8.26 -6.60 -1.10
CA GLY A 121 7.00 -5.96 -0.75
C GLY A 121 6.86 -4.56 -1.36
N VAL A 122 7.93 -3.75 -1.30
CA VAL A 122 7.96 -2.38 -1.86
C VAL A 122 7.78 -2.40 -3.37
N PHE A 123 8.48 -3.29 -4.09
CA PHE A 123 8.32 -3.47 -5.55
C PHE A 123 6.91 -3.91 -5.92
N GLY A 124 6.25 -4.71 -5.06
CA GLY A 124 4.83 -5.03 -5.21
C GLY A 124 3.92 -3.81 -5.09
N LEU A 125 4.19 -2.91 -4.14
CA LEU A 125 3.43 -1.66 -3.98
C LEU A 125 3.66 -0.71 -5.16
N ILE A 126 4.90 -0.57 -5.66
CA ILE A 126 5.24 0.22 -6.84
C ILE A 126 4.51 -0.32 -8.07
N ALA A 127 4.55 -1.63 -8.30
CA ALA A 127 3.89 -2.28 -9.42
C ALA A 127 2.37 -2.14 -9.35
N ALA A 128 1.76 -2.27 -8.18
CA ALA A 128 0.34 -2.05 -7.97
C ALA A 128 -0.04 -0.58 -8.24
N PHE A 129 0.75 0.37 -7.78
CA PHE A 129 0.55 1.80 -8.06
C PHE A 129 0.62 2.08 -9.56
N ALA A 130 1.69 1.66 -10.22
CA ALA A 130 1.91 1.90 -11.64
C ALA A 130 0.85 1.22 -12.53
N THR A 131 0.36 0.04 -12.11
CA THR A 131 -0.73 -0.66 -12.81
C THR A 131 -2.06 0.06 -12.65
N SER A 132 -2.34 0.63 -11.47
CA SER A 132 -3.60 1.32 -11.19
C SER A 132 -3.65 2.77 -11.70
N ALA A 133 -2.49 3.41 -11.91
CA ALA A 133 -2.36 4.79 -12.38
C ALA A 133 -1.14 4.94 -13.32
N PRO A 134 -1.16 4.32 -14.51
CA PRO A 134 0.03 4.22 -15.37
C PRO A 134 0.53 5.56 -15.89
N ASP A 135 -0.35 6.53 -16.06
CA ASP A 135 -0.01 7.87 -16.58
C ASP A 135 0.28 8.91 -15.49
N GLN A 136 0.19 8.51 -14.20
CA GLN A 136 0.50 9.42 -13.09
C GLN A 136 1.96 9.87 -13.17
N PRO A 137 2.26 11.19 -13.16
CA PRO A 137 3.62 11.68 -13.09
C PRO A 137 4.24 11.37 -11.72
N ILE A 138 5.46 10.85 -11.75
CA ILE A 138 6.30 10.60 -10.56
C ILE A 138 7.58 11.38 -10.75
N THR A 139 7.96 12.16 -9.74
CA THR A 139 9.27 12.83 -9.71
C THR A 139 10.17 12.10 -8.73
N LEU A 140 11.26 11.53 -9.24
CA LEU A 140 12.32 10.96 -8.43
C LEU A 140 13.50 11.92 -8.36
N LEU A 141 14.13 11.99 -7.19
CA LEU A 141 15.40 12.72 -7.01
C LEU A 141 16.55 11.76 -7.31
N VAL A 142 17.02 11.78 -8.56
CA VAL A 142 18.18 11.00 -8.97
C VAL A 142 19.42 11.62 -8.31
N PHE A 143 20.25 10.77 -7.69
CA PHE A 143 21.38 11.19 -6.86
C PHE A 143 21.03 12.19 -5.74
N PHE A 144 19.76 12.18 -5.27
CA PHE A 144 19.23 13.05 -4.23
C PHE A 144 19.12 14.55 -4.57
N PHE A 145 19.53 15.00 -5.75
CA PHE A 145 19.49 16.41 -6.13
C PHE A 145 18.89 16.69 -7.51
N LEU A 146 18.84 15.71 -8.42
CA LEU A 146 18.31 15.91 -9.77
C LEU A 146 16.86 15.42 -9.85
N PRO A 147 15.85 16.31 -9.92
CA PRO A 147 14.47 15.89 -10.10
C PRO A 147 14.23 15.42 -11.55
N VAL A 148 13.86 14.15 -11.70
CA VAL A 148 13.46 13.57 -12.99
C VAL A 148 12.02 13.13 -12.89
N THR A 149 11.16 13.67 -13.75
CA THR A 149 9.73 13.36 -13.80
C THR A 149 9.41 12.48 -14.98
N PHE A 150 8.73 11.36 -14.73
CA PHE A 150 8.26 10.43 -15.75
C PHE A 150 6.94 9.77 -15.29
N LYS A 151 6.28 9.07 -16.21
CA LYS A 151 5.03 8.35 -15.91
C LYS A 151 5.29 7.10 -15.08
N ALA A 152 4.35 6.75 -14.19
CA ALA A 152 4.46 5.57 -13.33
C ALA A 152 4.74 4.27 -14.11
N ARG A 153 4.14 4.09 -15.29
CA ARG A 153 4.43 2.95 -16.18
C ARG A 153 5.90 2.85 -16.60
N VAL A 154 6.58 3.99 -16.77
CA VAL A 154 8.00 4.00 -17.15
C VAL A 154 8.86 3.50 -15.99
N LEU A 155 8.55 3.89 -14.74
CA LEU A 155 9.22 3.36 -13.57
C LEU A 155 9.08 1.83 -13.50
N LEU A 156 7.85 1.33 -13.66
CA LEU A 156 7.60 -0.12 -13.64
C LEU A 156 8.38 -0.87 -14.74
N ILE A 157 8.44 -0.30 -15.95
CA ILE A 157 9.19 -0.91 -17.05
C ILE A 157 10.69 -0.94 -16.74
N ILE A 158 11.26 0.15 -16.24
CA ILE A 158 12.68 0.22 -15.87
C ILE A 158 13.00 -0.82 -14.79
N GLU A 159 12.20 -0.87 -13.72
CA GLU A 159 12.40 -1.82 -12.63
C GLU A 159 12.25 -3.28 -13.10
N ALA A 160 11.25 -3.55 -13.96
CA ALA A 160 11.06 -4.88 -14.54
C ALA A 160 12.24 -5.29 -15.44
N CYS A 161 12.78 -4.38 -16.26
CA CYS A 161 13.95 -4.64 -17.07
C CYS A 161 15.19 -4.93 -16.21
N ILE A 162 15.41 -4.15 -15.15
CA ILE A 162 16.53 -4.35 -14.21
C ILE A 162 16.40 -5.71 -13.51
N ALA A 163 15.21 -6.02 -12.98
CA ALA A 163 14.96 -7.28 -12.30
C ALA A 163 15.12 -8.49 -13.25
N LEU A 164 14.61 -8.37 -14.47
CA LEU A 164 14.73 -9.42 -15.48
C LEU A 164 16.21 -9.61 -15.92
N ALA A 165 16.93 -8.52 -16.13
CA ALA A 165 18.36 -8.57 -16.44
C ALA A 165 19.15 -9.21 -15.29
N GLY A 166 18.80 -8.92 -14.03
CA GLY A 166 19.42 -9.52 -12.86
C GLY A 166 19.11 -11.00 -12.64
N VAL A 167 17.96 -11.49 -13.17
CA VAL A 167 17.62 -12.92 -13.17
C VAL A 167 18.28 -13.64 -14.35
N LEU A 168 18.24 -13.06 -15.54
CA LEU A 168 18.76 -13.71 -16.76
C LEU A 168 20.29 -13.60 -16.90
N GLY A 169 20.87 -12.46 -16.48
CA GLY A 169 22.30 -12.20 -16.61
C GLY A 169 23.21 -13.28 -16.03
N PRO A 170 22.95 -13.74 -14.78
CA PRO A 170 23.73 -14.84 -14.19
C PRO A 170 23.61 -16.19 -14.89
N LEU A 171 22.56 -16.37 -15.74
CA LEU A 171 22.33 -17.60 -16.53
C LEU A 171 23.06 -17.58 -17.87
N LEU A 172 23.55 -16.40 -18.31
CA LEU A 172 24.29 -16.29 -19.57
C LEU A 172 25.73 -16.81 -19.46
N PRO A 173 26.32 -17.32 -20.52
CA PRO A 173 27.70 -17.90 -20.51
C PRO A 173 28.74 -16.95 -19.92
N ASN A 174 28.63 -15.64 -20.17
CA ASN A 174 29.57 -14.63 -19.71
C ASN A 174 29.17 -13.98 -18.35
N ARG A 175 28.13 -14.51 -17.68
CA ARG A 175 27.61 -13.98 -16.41
C ARG A 175 27.50 -12.44 -16.41
N VAL A 176 26.80 -11.89 -17.38
CA VAL A 176 26.57 -10.45 -17.52
C VAL A 176 25.61 -9.97 -16.43
N PHE A 177 25.87 -8.78 -15.87
CA PHE A 177 25.00 -8.17 -14.86
C PHE A 177 24.86 -8.99 -13.57
N VAL A 178 25.97 -9.45 -13.02
CA VAL A 178 26.00 -10.15 -11.73
C VAL A 178 25.91 -9.13 -10.58
N SER A 179 24.93 -9.30 -9.70
CA SER A 179 24.79 -8.48 -8.50
C SER A 179 24.32 -9.36 -7.31
N HIS A 180 24.61 -8.92 -6.10
CA HIS A 180 24.13 -9.58 -4.87
C HIS A 180 22.69 -9.17 -4.50
N ILE A 181 21.94 -8.56 -5.42
CA ILE A 181 20.55 -8.18 -5.22
C ILE A 181 19.65 -9.37 -5.57
N ALA A 182 18.67 -9.65 -4.74
CA ALA A 182 17.68 -10.72 -4.95
C ALA A 182 16.65 -10.32 -6.03
N HIS A 183 17.10 -10.25 -7.30
CA HIS A 183 16.27 -9.82 -8.42
C HIS A 183 15.04 -10.71 -8.65
N GLY A 184 15.13 -12.00 -8.34
CA GLY A 184 13.97 -12.91 -8.34
C GLY A 184 12.90 -12.47 -7.34
N ALA A 185 13.32 -12.03 -6.14
CA ALA A 185 12.38 -11.52 -5.15
C ALA A 185 11.68 -10.22 -5.60
N HIS A 186 12.42 -9.31 -6.24
CA HIS A 186 11.84 -8.09 -6.82
C HIS A 186 10.83 -8.42 -7.92
N LEU A 187 11.20 -9.29 -8.85
CA LEU A 187 10.33 -9.72 -9.96
C LEU A 187 9.04 -10.37 -9.43
N GLY A 188 9.13 -11.29 -8.48
CA GLY A 188 7.98 -11.94 -7.86
C GLY A 188 7.08 -10.96 -7.13
N GLY A 189 7.66 -9.98 -6.42
CA GLY A 189 6.93 -8.88 -5.79
C GLY A 189 6.16 -8.04 -6.81
N MET A 190 6.79 -7.62 -7.91
CA MET A 190 6.15 -6.86 -8.98
C MET A 190 5.01 -7.63 -9.64
N LEU A 191 5.22 -8.89 -10.00
CA LEU A 191 4.19 -9.75 -10.58
C LEU A 191 2.98 -9.85 -9.67
N THR A 192 3.19 -9.99 -8.36
CA THR A 192 2.13 -10.00 -7.35
C THR A 192 1.36 -8.68 -7.35
N GLY A 193 2.05 -7.53 -7.37
CA GLY A 193 1.43 -6.21 -7.41
C GLY A 193 0.55 -6.00 -8.64
N ILE A 194 1.03 -6.39 -9.82
CA ILE A 194 0.29 -6.35 -11.08
C ILE A 194 -0.95 -7.25 -11.00
N ALA A 195 -0.77 -8.49 -10.56
CA ALA A 195 -1.83 -9.49 -10.43
C ALA A 195 -2.93 -9.02 -9.47
N TRP A 196 -2.54 -8.41 -8.33
CA TRP A 196 -3.47 -7.89 -7.35
C TRP A 196 -4.44 -6.85 -7.93
N ILE A 197 -3.91 -5.95 -8.75
CA ILE A 197 -4.74 -4.89 -9.37
C ILE A 197 -5.55 -5.43 -10.55
N LYS A 198 -4.93 -6.22 -11.44
CA LYS A 198 -5.61 -6.70 -12.66
C LYS A 198 -6.70 -7.72 -12.41
N TRP A 199 -6.48 -8.62 -11.47
CA TRP A 199 -7.40 -9.74 -11.23
C TRP A 199 -8.20 -9.61 -9.94
N GLY A 200 -8.16 -8.45 -9.29
CA GLY A 200 -8.90 -8.22 -8.06
C GLY A 200 -8.56 -9.26 -6.99
N MET A 201 -7.32 -9.72 -6.94
CA MET A 201 -6.84 -10.69 -5.94
C MET A 201 -6.88 -10.07 -4.54
N MET A 202 -8.06 -9.58 -4.14
CA MET A 202 -8.39 -9.51 -2.73
C MET A 202 -8.70 -10.95 -2.31
N PRO A 203 -7.80 -11.67 -1.65
CA PRO A 203 -8.23 -12.86 -0.96
C PRO A 203 -9.33 -12.36 -0.01
N ARG A 204 -10.54 -12.90 -0.13
CA ARG A 204 -11.58 -12.81 0.91
C ARG A 204 -11.11 -13.58 2.16
N LEU A 205 -9.81 -13.61 2.41
CA LEU A 205 -9.26 -13.98 3.68
C LEU A 205 -9.67 -12.87 4.65
N SER A 206 -10.87 -13.03 5.21
CA SER A 206 -11.22 -12.41 6.47
C SER A 206 -10.30 -13.04 7.53
N LEU A 207 -9.03 -12.64 7.54
CA LEU A 207 -8.21 -12.80 8.72
C LEU A 207 -8.87 -11.92 9.78
N ASN A 208 -9.86 -12.48 10.48
CA ASN A 208 -10.40 -11.95 11.73
C ASN A 208 -9.32 -12.04 12.82
N LEU A 209 -8.07 -11.65 12.48
CA LEU A 209 -6.95 -11.60 13.41
C LEU A 209 -7.01 -10.38 14.33
N TRP A 210 -8.05 -9.53 14.15
CA TRP A 210 -8.22 -8.38 15.03
C TRP A 210 -9.06 -8.80 16.24
N PRO A 211 -8.52 -8.77 17.45
CA PRO A 211 -9.29 -9.10 18.66
C PRO A 211 -10.54 -8.20 18.73
N SER A 212 -11.70 -8.81 18.96
CA SER A 212 -13.02 -8.16 19.00
C SER A 212 -13.11 -6.96 19.96
N PHE A 213 -12.20 -6.86 20.96
CA PHE A 213 -12.16 -5.74 21.90
C PHE A 213 -11.73 -4.41 21.27
N LEU A 214 -10.94 -4.42 20.18
CA LEU A 214 -10.55 -3.19 19.48
C LEU A 214 -11.66 -2.66 18.56
N ARG A 215 -12.56 -3.52 18.11
CA ARG A 215 -13.79 -3.13 17.40
C ARG A 215 -14.74 -2.29 18.28
N ARG A 216 -14.80 -2.60 19.58
CA ARG A 216 -15.63 -1.85 20.55
C ARG A 216 -15.17 -0.42 20.81
N ARG A 217 -13.89 -0.10 20.59
CA ARG A 217 -13.36 1.25 20.81
C ARG A 217 -13.64 2.20 19.64
N GLN A 218 -13.79 1.68 18.42
CA GLN A 218 -14.15 2.51 17.26
C GLN A 218 -15.65 2.83 17.22
N SER A 219 -16.52 1.91 17.64
CA SER A 219 -17.97 2.17 17.71
C SER A 219 -18.36 3.14 18.85
N ARG A 220 -17.49 3.36 19.84
CA ARG A 220 -17.71 4.36 20.91
C ARG A 220 -17.31 5.78 20.56
N ARG A 221 -16.75 6.03 19.36
CA ARG A 221 -16.39 7.37 18.88
C ARG A 221 -17.36 7.95 17.85
N GLU A 222 -18.45 7.26 17.53
CA GLU A 222 -19.60 7.93 16.95
C GLU A 222 -20.23 8.81 18.05
N PRO A 223 -20.33 10.14 17.83
CA PRO A 223 -21.04 10.98 18.77
C PRO A 223 -22.48 10.42 18.88
N ALA A 224 -22.90 10.18 20.11
CA ALA A 224 -24.26 9.73 20.42
C ALA A 224 -25.22 10.60 19.59
N ARG A 225 -25.90 9.99 18.61
CA ARG A 225 -27.06 10.62 17.97
C ARG A 225 -28.02 10.96 19.09
N ILE A 226 -28.15 12.24 19.39
CA ILE A 226 -29.17 12.75 20.30
C ILE A 226 -30.48 12.28 19.73
N ALA A 227 -31.06 11.27 20.37
CA ALA A 227 -32.43 10.84 20.07
C ALA A 227 -33.36 12.04 20.27
N PRO A 228 -34.17 12.42 19.27
CA PRO A 228 -35.12 13.49 19.47
C PRO A 228 -36.12 13.05 20.56
N LYS A 229 -36.21 13.84 21.63
CA LYS A 229 -37.25 13.71 22.67
C LYS A 229 -38.61 13.59 21.98
N ARG A 230 -39.28 12.51 22.27
CA ARG A 230 -40.68 12.26 21.91
C ARG A 230 -41.53 13.42 22.40
N ALA A 231 -41.79 14.39 21.55
CA ALA A 231 -42.79 15.41 21.79
C ALA A 231 -44.16 14.83 21.46
N SER A 232 -45.04 15.00 22.38
CA SER A 232 -46.42 14.56 22.41
C SER A 232 -47.23 14.92 21.18
N ARG A 233 -48.20 14.05 20.89
CA ARG A 233 -49.32 14.17 19.94
C ARG A 233 -49.82 15.61 19.74
N GLY A 234 -49.85 16.05 18.47
CA GLY A 234 -50.56 17.24 18.08
C GLY A 234 -50.48 17.46 16.55
N ALA A 235 -51.59 17.17 15.87
CA ALA A 235 -52.01 17.64 14.58
C ALA A 235 -51.12 17.31 13.33
N SER A 236 -51.60 16.30 12.62
CA SER A 236 -51.33 16.05 11.18
C SER A 236 -51.54 17.33 10.36
N ARG A 237 -50.43 17.92 9.89
CA ARG A 237 -50.47 18.85 8.75
C ARG A 237 -49.83 18.09 7.55
N LYS A 238 -50.66 17.70 6.59
CA LYS A 238 -50.25 17.25 5.27
C LYS A 238 -49.30 18.30 4.70
N THR A 239 -48.03 17.96 4.57
CA THR A 239 -47.08 18.75 3.78
C THR A 239 -47.38 18.46 2.32
N GLU A 240 -47.93 19.37 1.59
CA GLU A 240 -48.01 19.36 0.13
C GLU A 240 -46.57 19.21 -0.38
N GLU A 241 -46.33 18.18 -1.16
CA GLU A 241 -45.05 18.00 -1.89
C GLU A 241 -45.01 19.02 -3.00
N VAL A 242 -44.21 20.09 -2.82
CA VAL A 242 -43.95 21.09 -3.86
C VAL A 242 -43.26 20.39 -5.05
N PRO A 243 -43.74 20.62 -6.31
CA PRO A 243 -43.14 20.01 -7.48
C PRO A 243 -41.63 20.32 -7.56
N PRO A 244 -40.77 19.37 -8.01
CA PRO A 244 -39.33 19.55 -8.01
C PRO A 244 -38.83 20.82 -8.73
N ALA A 245 -39.47 21.25 -9.77
CA ALA A 245 -39.13 22.47 -10.52
C ALA A 245 -39.35 23.74 -9.69
N GLU A 246 -40.44 23.81 -8.93
CA GLU A 246 -40.77 24.95 -8.07
C GLU A 246 -39.88 25.01 -6.83
N PHE A 247 -39.47 23.87 -6.30
CA PHE A 247 -38.47 23.77 -5.22
C PHE A 247 -37.10 24.30 -5.68
N ILE A 248 -36.66 23.96 -6.90
CA ILE A 248 -35.37 24.41 -7.45
C ILE A 248 -35.39 25.93 -7.63
N SER A 249 -36.40 26.49 -8.31
CA SER A 249 -36.46 27.95 -8.57
C SER A 249 -36.61 28.78 -7.30
N ARG A 250 -37.23 28.24 -6.25
CA ARG A 250 -37.54 28.99 -5.04
C ARG A 250 -36.47 28.93 -3.98
N GLU A 251 -35.83 27.75 -3.82
CA GLU A 251 -34.89 27.48 -2.72
C GLU A 251 -33.43 27.36 -3.22
N VAL A 252 -33.20 26.87 -4.44
CA VAL A 252 -31.83 26.56 -4.93
C VAL A 252 -31.26 27.72 -5.75
N ASP A 253 -32.03 28.33 -6.67
CA ASP A 253 -31.54 29.38 -7.54
C ASP A 253 -30.99 30.62 -6.80
N PRO A 254 -31.65 31.12 -5.70
CA PRO A 254 -31.07 32.22 -4.93
C PRO A 254 -29.73 31.88 -4.26
N ILE A 255 -29.55 30.62 -3.90
CA ILE A 255 -28.28 30.16 -3.30
C ILE A 255 -27.18 30.08 -4.36
N LEU A 256 -27.52 29.66 -5.58
CA LEU A 256 -26.58 29.64 -6.71
C LEU A 256 -26.17 31.05 -7.14
N GLU A 257 -27.09 32.00 -7.15
CA GLU A 257 -26.78 33.42 -7.39
C GLU A 257 -25.85 34.00 -6.31
N LYS A 258 -26.08 33.66 -5.04
CA LYS A 258 -25.21 34.07 -3.93
C LYS A 258 -23.81 33.47 -4.06
N ILE A 259 -23.68 32.21 -4.48
CA ILE A 259 -22.38 31.56 -4.74
C ILE A 259 -21.66 32.29 -5.88
N SER A 260 -22.36 32.63 -6.93
CA SER A 260 -21.81 33.35 -8.11
C SER A 260 -21.30 34.76 -7.74
N ALA A 261 -22.00 35.46 -6.85
CA ALA A 261 -21.64 36.80 -6.43
C ALA A 261 -20.57 36.87 -5.32
N HIS A 262 -20.59 35.94 -4.38
CA HIS A 262 -19.80 36.04 -3.13
C HIS A 262 -18.95 34.80 -2.84
N GLY A 263 -18.95 33.81 -3.73
CA GLY A 263 -18.22 32.56 -3.58
C GLY A 263 -18.86 31.54 -2.60
N ILE A 264 -18.40 30.30 -2.65
CA ILE A 264 -18.96 29.15 -1.87
C ILE A 264 -18.81 29.34 -0.35
N HIS A 265 -17.84 30.14 0.07
CA HIS A 265 -17.58 30.39 1.51
C HIS A 265 -18.63 31.32 2.15
N SER A 266 -19.46 31.98 1.36
CA SER A 266 -20.54 32.86 1.86
C SER A 266 -21.80 32.11 2.30
N LEU A 267 -21.85 30.79 2.09
CA LEU A 267 -23.00 29.95 2.40
C LEU A 267 -23.14 29.73 3.90
N THR A 268 -24.37 29.92 4.40
CA THR A 268 -24.77 29.49 5.75
C THR A 268 -24.96 27.98 5.81
N GLU A 269 -24.95 27.41 7.01
CA GLU A 269 -25.16 25.97 7.21
C GLU A 269 -26.52 25.48 6.68
N ARG A 270 -27.54 26.33 6.79
CA ARG A 270 -28.90 26.05 6.27
C ARG A 270 -28.91 26.00 4.73
N GLU A 271 -28.23 26.91 4.07
CA GLU A 271 -28.10 26.96 2.60
C GLU A 271 -27.34 25.74 2.06
N ARG A 272 -26.30 25.29 2.76
CA ARG A 272 -25.57 24.03 2.44
C ARG A 272 -26.47 22.81 2.51
N GLN A 273 -27.30 22.70 3.55
CA GLN A 273 -28.24 21.59 3.71
C GLN A 273 -29.30 21.57 2.61
N ILE A 274 -29.78 22.75 2.14
CA ILE A 274 -30.72 22.84 1.03
C ILE A 274 -30.09 22.34 -0.27
N LEU A 275 -28.84 22.70 -0.55
CA LEU A 275 -28.11 22.22 -1.73
C LEU A 275 -27.86 20.71 -1.69
N GLU A 276 -27.53 20.14 -0.53
CA GLU A 276 -27.37 18.68 -0.37
C GLU A 276 -28.69 17.93 -0.56
N ALA A 277 -29.79 18.47 -0.04
CA ALA A 277 -31.11 17.90 -0.24
C ALA A 277 -31.55 17.95 -1.70
N ALA A 278 -31.26 19.05 -2.42
CA ALA A 278 -31.51 19.18 -3.84
C ALA A 278 -30.71 18.16 -4.66
N ARG A 279 -29.41 18.00 -4.35
CA ARG A 279 -28.53 17.02 -4.99
C ARG A 279 -29.02 15.60 -4.81
N SER A 280 -29.46 15.24 -3.61
CA SER A 280 -29.98 13.89 -3.31
C SER A 280 -31.28 13.58 -4.04
N LYS A 281 -32.15 14.60 -4.25
CA LYS A 281 -33.38 14.45 -5.02
C LYS A 281 -33.14 14.30 -6.53
N MET A 282 -32.12 14.97 -7.07
CA MET A 282 -31.72 14.84 -8.49
C MET A 282 -31.01 13.51 -8.78
N ALA A 283 -30.23 12.96 -7.84
CA ALA A 283 -29.52 11.69 -8.00
C ALA A 283 -30.41 10.45 -7.95
N ARG A 284 -31.70 10.59 -7.56
CA ARG A 284 -32.69 9.48 -7.50
C ARG A 284 -33.58 9.40 -8.75
N ARG A 285 -33.28 10.16 -9.78
CA ARG A 285 -33.91 10.08 -11.12
C ARG A 285 -32.95 9.41 -12.09
#